data_a094f5af900fdff2ee2c222a319c54e5
#
_entry.id   a094f5af900fdff2ee2c222a319c54e5
#
_cell.length_a   1.000
_cell.length_b   1.000
_cell.length_c   1.000
_cell.angle_alpha   90.00
_cell.angle_beta   90.00
_cell.angle_gamma   90.00
#
_symmetry.space_group_name_H-M   'P 1'
#
loop_
_entity.id
_entity.type
_entity.pdbx_description
1 polymer ?
#
loop_
_entity_poly.entity_id
_entity_poly.type
_entity_poly.pdbx_seq_one_letter_code
_entity_poly.pdbx_strand_id
1 'polypeptide(L)'
;MATSSAPGTATGQRVVFLLDCDNTLLDNDGIKDGMDARLHAILGPQLTERFWTIYEQVRADVDTVDMPLTFERFQPYCPDSATMMQVRSAILAYPFASGLFPETLATLRYLHQIGTPVILSDGDTVYQPLKIEQSGLEAAVNGQVAIYVHKEERLDEVMARWPAPFYVAVDDKGRILAAFKQMHPNRFVTVHLLKGHYAHDGEPLNPPPDITINSIGELQRYGIEDFRRYLAQ
;
A
#
# COMPACT_ATOMS: atom_id res chain seq x y z
N MET A 1 -0.40 54.74 13.14
CA MET A 1 -0.05 53.37 13.61
C MET A 1 -1.05 52.41 13.00
N ALA A 2 -0.65 51.72 11.95
CA ALA A 2 -1.47 50.74 11.27
C ALA A 2 -1.05 49.35 11.76
N THR A 3 -1.90 48.67 12.49
CA THR A 3 -1.71 47.31 12.94
C THR A 3 -1.98 46.36 11.76
N SER A 4 -0.92 45.82 11.20
CA SER A 4 -0.96 44.72 10.23
C SER A 4 -1.40 43.46 10.95
N SER A 5 -2.64 43.04 10.76
CA SER A 5 -3.11 41.73 11.14
C SER A 5 -2.61 40.71 10.10
N ALA A 6 -1.66 39.85 10.48
CA ALA A 6 -1.29 38.70 9.70
C ALA A 6 -2.53 37.80 9.46
N PRO A 7 -2.68 37.19 8.26
CA PRO A 7 -3.76 36.26 8.05
C PRO A 7 -3.48 34.99 8.89
N GLY A 8 -4.35 34.74 9.87
CA GLY A 8 -4.37 33.52 10.62
C GLY A 8 -4.59 32.34 9.66
N THR A 9 -3.63 31.48 9.55
CA THR A 9 -3.78 30.16 8.92
C THR A 9 -4.81 29.38 9.72
N ALA A 10 -6.03 29.34 9.22
CA ALA A 10 -7.01 28.37 9.68
C ALA A 10 -6.44 26.99 9.37
N THR A 11 -5.86 26.33 10.37
CA THR A 11 -5.56 24.90 10.37
C THR A 11 -6.88 24.13 10.44
N GLY A 12 -7.70 24.26 9.39
CA GLY A 12 -8.83 23.36 9.18
C GLY A 12 -8.25 21.96 9.04
N GLN A 13 -8.67 21.04 9.92
CA GLN A 13 -8.30 19.63 9.78
C GLN A 13 -8.60 19.18 8.35
N ARG A 14 -7.54 18.78 7.64
CA ARG A 14 -7.65 18.33 6.24
C ARG A 14 -8.09 16.87 6.24
N VAL A 15 -8.80 16.46 5.17
CA VAL A 15 -9.08 15.06 4.92
C VAL A 15 -7.76 14.27 4.83
N VAL A 16 -7.74 13.05 5.37
CA VAL A 16 -6.62 12.13 5.23
C VAL A 16 -7.00 11.03 4.25
N PHE A 17 -6.13 10.81 3.26
CA PHE A 17 -6.23 9.71 2.31
C PHE A 17 -5.34 8.59 2.80
N LEU A 18 -5.93 7.47 3.20
CA LEU A 18 -5.22 6.25 3.58
C LEU A 18 -5.13 5.36 2.34
N LEU A 19 -3.94 5.27 1.77
CA LEU A 19 -3.70 4.59 0.50
C LEU A 19 -2.93 3.30 0.77
N ASP A 20 -3.47 2.16 0.37
CA ASP A 20 -2.70 0.94 0.32
C ASP A 20 -1.54 1.06 -0.69
N CYS A 21 -0.53 0.21 -0.58
CA CYS A 21 0.64 0.22 -1.44
C CYS A 21 0.54 -0.79 -2.58
N ASP A 22 0.41 -2.07 -2.23
CA ASP A 22 0.53 -3.20 -3.15
C ASP A 22 -0.75 -3.39 -3.95
N ASN A 23 -0.64 -3.47 -5.28
CA ASN A 23 -1.74 -3.46 -6.22
C ASN A 23 -2.67 -2.23 -6.13
N THR A 24 -2.26 -1.21 -5.36
CA THR A 24 -2.96 0.07 -5.27
C THR A 24 -2.13 1.21 -5.86
N LEU A 25 -0.91 1.40 -5.42
CA LEU A 25 0.05 2.39 -5.94
C LEU A 25 1.13 1.73 -6.79
N LEU A 26 1.48 0.48 -6.48
CA LEU A 26 2.44 -0.38 -7.17
C LEU A 26 1.76 -1.62 -7.73
N ASP A 27 2.12 -2.03 -8.93
CA ASP A 27 1.79 -3.32 -9.54
C ASP A 27 2.63 -4.42 -8.87
N ASN A 28 2.19 -4.86 -7.70
CA ASN A 28 2.91 -5.85 -6.92
C ASN A 28 2.93 -7.22 -7.59
N ASP A 29 1.87 -7.58 -8.32
CA ASP A 29 1.82 -8.83 -9.07
C ASP A 29 2.85 -8.82 -10.21
N GLY A 30 2.93 -7.74 -10.99
CA GLY A 30 3.95 -7.57 -12.02
C GLY A 30 5.38 -7.49 -11.46
N ILE A 31 5.58 -6.90 -10.28
CA ILE A 31 6.87 -6.92 -9.56
C ILE A 31 7.25 -8.36 -9.19
N LYS A 32 6.32 -9.14 -8.65
CA LYS A 32 6.55 -10.55 -8.29
C LYS A 32 6.92 -11.39 -9.52
N ASP A 33 6.24 -11.19 -10.65
CA ASP A 33 6.59 -11.84 -11.93
C ASP A 33 7.99 -11.46 -12.41
N GLY A 34 8.36 -10.20 -12.30
CA GLY A 34 9.70 -9.72 -12.64
C GLY A 34 10.80 -10.28 -11.73
N MET A 35 10.51 -10.45 -10.44
CA MET A 35 11.41 -11.12 -9.49
C MET A 35 11.54 -12.61 -9.81
N ASP A 36 10.43 -13.28 -10.14
CA ASP A 36 10.43 -14.68 -10.55
C ASP A 36 11.36 -14.91 -11.75
N ALA A 37 11.24 -14.09 -12.78
CA ALA A 37 12.10 -14.18 -13.97
C ALA A 37 13.59 -14.01 -13.62
N ARG A 38 13.94 -13.10 -12.69
CA ARG A 38 15.32 -12.93 -12.21
C ARG A 38 15.82 -14.13 -11.42
N LEU A 39 14.98 -14.69 -10.55
CA LEU A 39 15.30 -15.89 -9.79
C LEU A 39 15.49 -17.09 -10.72
N HIS A 40 14.65 -17.24 -11.73
CA HIS A 40 14.82 -18.28 -12.75
C HIS A 40 16.18 -18.20 -13.48
N ALA A 41 16.64 -17.00 -13.79
CA ALA A 41 17.93 -16.80 -14.43
C ALA A 41 19.11 -17.15 -13.53
N ILE A 42 18.97 -17.01 -12.20
CA ILE A 42 20.02 -17.27 -11.20
C ILE A 42 20.00 -18.74 -10.76
N LEU A 43 18.82 -19.26 -10.46
CA LEU A 43 18.62 -20.53 -9.75
C LEU A 43 18.18 -21.68 -10.66
N GLY A 44 17.63 -21.37 -11.83
CA GLY A 44 16.88 -22.32 -12.65
C GLY A 44 15.50 -22.66 -12.05
N PRO A 45 14.67 -23.42 -12.80
CA PRO A 45 13.26 -23.58 -12.46
C PRO A 45 13.00 -24.24 -11.10
N GLN A 46 13.73 -25.29 -10.78
CA GLN A 46 13.48 -26.10 -9.57
C GLN A 46 13.76 -25.33 -8.26
N LEU A 47 14.87 -24.59 -8.21
CA LEU A 47 15.19 -23.80 -7.01
C LEU A 47 14.35 -22.53 -6.91
N THR A 48 13.90 -21.97 -8.02
CA THR A 48 12.95 -20.85 -8.02
C THR A 48 11.60 -21.28 -7.47
N GLU A 49 11.07 -22.43 -7.92
CA GLU A 49 9.85 -23.00 -7.35
C GLU A 49 10.00 -23.26 -5.84
N ARG A 50 11.17 -23.78 -5.42
CA ARG A 50 11.48 -23.99 -4.00
C ARG A 50 11.50 -22.70 -3.21
N PHE A 51 12.07 -21.63 -3.76
CA PHE A 51 12.09 -20.30 -3.14
C PHE A 51 10.68 -19.77 -2.87
N TRP A 52 9.81 -19.81 -3.87
CA TRP A 52 8.43 -19.35 -3.73
C TRP A 52 7.61 -20.26 -2.81
N THR A 53 7.86 -21.56 -2.81
CA THR A 53 7.24 -22.47 -1.84
C THR A 53 7.60 -22.09 -0.41
N ILE A 54 8.87 -21.76 -0.13
CA ILE A 54 9.32 -21.31 1.18
C ILE A 54 8.72 -19.94 1.53
N TYR A 55 8.64 -19.03 0.57
CA TYR A 55 8.01 -17.73 0.75
C TYR A 55 6.55 -17.87 1.19
N GLU A 56 5.75 -18.73 0.54
CA GLU A 56 4.34 -18.93 0.93
C GLU A 56 4.22 -19.67 2.28
N GLN A 57 5.14 -20.58 2.60
CA GLN A 57 5.21 -21.22 3.92
C GLN A 57 5.51 -20.20 5.03
N VAL A 58 6.50 -19.33 4.82
CA VAL A 58 6.82 -18.24 5.76
C VAL A 58 5.59 -17.36 5.97
N ARG A 59 4.96 -16.94 4.87
CA ARG A 59 3.75 -16.11 4.92
C ARG A 59 2.62 -16.75 5.71
N ALA A 60 2.43 -18.06 5.58
CA ALA A 60 1.42 -18.80 6.33
C ALA A 60 1.78 -18.96 7.82
N ASP A 61 3.08 -19.09 8.15
CA ASP A 61 3.55 -19.27 9.53
C ASP A 61 3.50 -17.99 10.37
N VAL A 62 3.78 -16.84 9.75
CA VAL A 62 3.87 -15.54 10.46
C VAL A 62 2.80 -14.53 10.05
N ASP A 63 1.83 -14.99 9.24
CA ASP A 63 0.66 -14.23 8.75
C ASP A 63 1.01 -12.92 8.02
N THR A 64 2.22 -12.83 7.50
CA THR A 64 2.70 -11.69 6.69
C THR A 64 3.82 -12.11 5.76
N VAL A 65 4.17 -11.25 4.80
CA VAL A 65 5.39 -11.40 4.02
C VAL A 65 6.59 -11.07 4.93
N ASP A 66 7.49 -12.04 5.12
CA ASP A 66 8.77 -11.84 5.80
C ASP A 66 9.90 -12.31 4.88
N MET A 67 10.48 -11.36 4.14
CA MET A 67 11.54 -11.65 3.19
C MET A 67 12.86 -12.05 3.87
N PRO A 68 13.30 -11.42 4.96
CA PRO A 68 14.44 -11.89 5.74
C PRO A 68 14.34 -13.35 6.16
N LEU A 69 13.21 -13.77 6.72
CA LEU A 69 12.97 -15.15 7.14
C LEU A 69 12.89 -16.10 5.93
N THR A 70 12.32 -15.66 4.81
CA THR A 70 12.32 -16.42 3.55
C THR A 70 13.75 -16.70 3.09
N PHE A 71 14.64 -15.72 3.09
CA PHE A 71 16.04 -15.91 2.76
C PHE A 71 16.76 -16.87 3.71
N GLU A 72 16.51 -16.76 5.01
CA GLU A 72 17.08 -17.65 6.03
C GLU A 72 16.68 -19.10 5.75
N ARG A 73 15.39 -19.35 5.55
CA ARG A 73 14.88 -20.71 5.28
C ARG A 73 15.29 -21.25 3.92
N PHE A 74 15.52 -20.38 2.93
CA PHE A 74 15.99 -20.79 1.61
C PHE A 74 17.49 -21.08 1.57
N GLN A 75 18.30 -20.47 2.43
CA GLN A 75 19.76 -20.57 2.43
C GLN A 75 20.31 -22.01 2.35
N PRO A 76 19.76 -23.04 3.07
CA PRO A 76 20.26 -24.43 2.98
C PRO A 76 20.10 -25.08 1.61
N TYR A 77 19.25 -24.53 0.75
CA TYR A 77 18.99 -25.05 -0.61
C TYR A 77 19.82 -24.33 -1.67
N CYS A 78 20.43 -23.21 -1.31
CA CYS A 78 21.23 -22.42 -2.24
C CYS A 78 22.59 -23.10 -2.47
N PRO A 79 23.09 -23.22 -3.73
CA PRO A 79 24.33 -23.93 -4.04
C PRO A 79 25.55 -23.39 -3.30
N ASP A 80 25.64 -22.07 -3.13
CA ASP A 80 26.74 -21.38 -2.48
C ASP A 80 26.34 -19.99 -2.01
N SER A 81 27.24 -19.32 -1.27
CA SER A 81 27.01 -17.97 -0.74
C SER A 81 26.98 -16.88 -1.83
N ALA A 82 27.67 -17.08 -2.94
CA ALA A 82 27.65 -16.11 -4.05
C ALA A 82 26.29 -16.11 -4.75
N THR A 83 25.75 -17.29 -5.01
CA THR A 83 24.39 -17.46 -5.53
C THR A 83 23.35 -16.86 -4.57
N MET A 84 23.50 -17.08 -3.26
CA MET A 84 22.59 -16.47 -2.27
C MET A 84 22.66 -14.94 -2.26
N MET A 85 23.83 -14.35 -2.45
CA MET A 85 23.95 -12.89 -2.62
C MET A 85 23.22 -12.39 -3.87
N GLN A 86 23.30 -13.14 -5.00
CA GLN A 86 22.56 -12.78 -6.22
C GLN A 86 21.05 -12.87 -6.01
N VAL A 87 20.55 -13.91 -5.31
CA VAL A 87 19.13 -14.04 -4.95
C VAL A 87 18.65 -12.86 -4.11
N ARG A 88 19.40 -12.50 -3.06
CA ARG A 88 19.07 -11.33 -2.23
C ARG A 88 19.07 -10.05 -3.06
N SER A 89 20.05 -9.86 -3.93
CA SER A 89 20.12 -8.69 -4.80
C SER A 89 18.96 -8.64 -5.81
N ALA A 90 18.57 -9.77 -6.38
CA ALA A 90 17.46 -9.86 -7.33
C ALA A 90 16.14 -9.37 -6.73
N ILE A 91 15.94 -9.59 -5.43
CA ILE A 91 14.75 -9.20 -4.67
C ILE A 91 14.91 -7.79 -4.09
N LEU A 92 15.96 -7.53 -3.28
CA LEU A 92 16.09 -6.31 -2.50
C LEU A 92 16.53 -5.09 -3.33
N ALA A 93 17.18 -5.31 -4.48
CA ALA A 93 17.55 -4.27 -5.44
C ALA A 93 16.69 -4.33 -6.72
N TYR A 94 15.45 -4.80 -6.61
CA TYR A 94 14.50 -4.74 -7.71
C TYR A 94 14.17 -3.27 -8.02
N PRO A 95 14.02 -2.86 -9.29
CA PRO A 95 13.70 -1.47 -9.63
C PRO A 95 12.22 -1.16 -9.35
N PHE A 96 11.83 -1.07 -8.08
CA PHE A 96 10.45 -0.91 -7.65
C PHE A 96 9.74 0.30 -8.28
N ALA A 97 10.47 1.36 -8.60
CA ALA A 97 9.91 2.52 -9.29
C ALA A 97 9.30 2.18 -10.66
N SER A 98 9.80 1.12 -11.32
CA SER A 98 9.23 0.67 -12.59
C SER A 98 7.88 -0.03 -12.46
N GLY A 99 7.51 -0.44 -11.24
CA GLY A 99 6.23 -1.04 -10.92
C GLY A 99 5.15 -0.05 -10.47
N LEU A 100 5.42 1.27 -10.47
CA LEU A 100 4.37 2.24 -10.18
C LEU A 100 3.27 2.17 -11.23
N PHE A 101 2.01 2.11 -10.79
CA PHE A 101 0.91 2.23 -11.72
C PHE A 101 0.94 3.59 -12.43
N PRO A 102 0.50 3.67 -13.69
CA PRO A 102 0.34 4.94 -14.37
C PRO A 102 -0.45 5.94 -13.51
N GLU A 103 -0.07 7.22 -13.57
CA GLU A 103 -0.70 8.33 -12.85
C GLU A 103 -0.52 8.32 -11.31
N THR A 104 0.10 7.31 -10.67
CA THR A 104 0.30 7.25 -9.22
C THR A 104 0.89 8.54 -8.66
N LEU A 105 2.05 8.98 -9.18
CA LEU A 105 2.69 10.20 -8.69
C LEU A 105 1.90 11.48 -8.99
N ALA A 106 1.16 11.51 -10.10
CA ALA A 106 0.28 12.63 -10.43
C ALA A 106 -0.91 12.69 -9.47
N THR A 107 -1.48 11.55 -9.14
CA THR A 107 -2.58 11.43 -8.19
C THR A 107 -2.14 11.83 -6.78
N LEU A 108 -0.98 11.37 -6.30
CA LEU A 108 -0.44 11.78 -4.99
C LEU A 108 -0.24 13.31 -4.92
N ARG A 109 0.30 13.93 -5.98
CA ARG A 109 0.40 15.40 -6.04
C ARG A 109 -0.97 16.09 -5.98
N TYR A 110 -1.97 15.55 -6.66
CA TYR A 110 -3.34 16.06 -6.58
C TYR A 110 -3.91 15.94 -5.16
N LEU A 111 -3.77 14.77 -4.54
CA LEU A 111 -4.28 14.54 -3.18
C LEU A 111 -3.64 15.47 -2.14
N HIS A 112 -2.37 15.84 -2.30
CA HIS A 112 -1.72 16.86 -1.47
C HIS A 112 -2.38 18.24 -1.55
N GLN A 113 -3.04 18.59 -2.65
CA GLN A 113 -3.75 19.87 -2.78
C GLN A 113 -5.02 19.89 -1.95
N ILE A 114 -5.72 18.75 -1.84
CA ILE A 114 -7.03 18.65 -1.20
C ILE A 114 -7.00 17.96 0.17
N GLY A 115 -5.89 17.32 0.56
CA GLY A 115 -5.80 16.58 1.81
C GLY A 115 -4.37 16.20 2.16
N THR A 116 -4.25 15.16 2.95
CA THR A 116 -2.98 14.56 3.37
C THR A 116 -2.94 13.10 2.91
N PRO A 117 -2.20 12.75 1.86
CA PRO A 117 -1.99 11.36 1.49
C PRO A 117 -1.02 10.67 2.48
N VAL A 118 -1.41 9.50 2.93
CA VAL A 118 -0.69 8.61 3.84
C VAL A 118 -0.68 7.23 3.22
N ILE A 119 0.47 6.58 3.15
CA ILE A 119 0.55 5.16 2.79
C ILE A 119 0.27 4.35 4.05
N LEU A 120 -0.75 3.50 3.99
CA LEU A 120 -1.13 2.56 5.04
C LEU A 120 -1.08 1.15 4.46
N SER A 121 -0.02 0.41 4.75
CA SER A 121 0.28 -0.87 4.11
C SER A 121 0.41 -2.01 5.12
N ASP A 122 -0.01 -3.22 4.71
CA ASP A 122 0.40 -4.45 5.36
C ASP A 122 1.82 -4.81 4.92
N GLY A 123 2.61 -5.41 5.82
CA GLY A 123 3.95 -5.88 5.48
C GLY A 123 4.88 -6.01 6.69
N ASP A 124 6.05 -6.57 6.43
CA ASP A 124 7.13 -6.66 7.43
C ASP A 124 7.83 -5.30 7.63
N THR A 125 8.69 -5.24 8.65
CA THR A 125 9.41 -4.02 9.03
C THR A 125 10.70 -3.77 8.25
N VAL A 126 11.06 -4.63 7.29
CA VAL A 126 12.32 -4.56 6.53
C VAL A 126 12.06 -4.41 5.04
N TYR A 127 11.31 -5.33 4.46
CA TYR A 127 11.10 -5.40 3.01
C TYR A 127 10.07 -4.38 2.51
N GLN A 128 8.96 -4.21 3.25
CA GLN A 128 7.92 -3.26 2.83
C GLN A 128 8.40 -1.79 2.89
N PRO A 129 9.11 -1.33 3.95
CA PRO A 129 9.70 0.01 3.95
C PRO A 129 10.67 0.23 2.79
N LEU A 130 11.57 -0.74 2.54
CA LEU A 130 12.55 -0.68 1.45
C LEU A 130 11.86 -0.54 0.09
N LYS A 131 10.79 -1.30 -0.17
CA LYS A 131 10.01 -1.22 -1.40
C LYS A 131 9.37 0.16 -1.58
N ILE A 132 8.76 0.70 -0.52
CA ILE A 132 8.12 2.02 -0.52
C ILE A 132 9.16 3.14 -0.74
N GLU A 133 10.32 3.07 -0.09
CA GLU A 133 11.42 4.02 -0.27
C GLU A 133 11.98 3.97 -1.70
N GLN A 134 12.37 2.79 -2.17
CA GLN A 134 13.00 2.61 -3.48
C GLN A 134 12.06 2.88 -4.66
N SER A 135 10.75 2.76 -4.46
CA SER A 135 9.77 3.18 -5.47
C SER A 135 9.59 4.70 -5.56
N GLY A 136 10.10 5.46 -4.58
CA GLY A 136 9.91 6.91 -4.46
C GLY A 136 8.57 7.29 -3.83
N LEU A 137 7.77 6.35 -3.39
CA LEU A 137 6.46 6.60 -2.78
C LEU A 137 6.59 7.32 -1.44
N GLU A 138 7.58 6.97 -0.60
CA GLU A 138 7.82 7.64 0.67
C GLU A 138 8.03 9.16 0.48
N ALA A 139 8.90 9.53 -0.46
CA ALA A 139 9.13 10.93 -0.81
C ALA A 139 7.85 11.59 -1.36
N ALA A 140 7.07 10.87 -2.18
CA ALA A 140 5.85 11.38 -2.78
C ALA A 140 4.73 11.66 -1.76
N VAL A 141 4.75 11.04 -0.58
CA VAL A 141 3.82 11.31 0.53
C VAL A 141 4.48 12.08 1.68
N ASN A 142 5.66 12.69 1.48
CA ASN A 142 6.41 13.45 2.49
C ASN A 142 6.68 12.64 3.76
N GLY A 143 7.03 11.35 3.64
CA GLY A 143 7.30 10.46 4.76
C GLY A 143 6.06 10.02 5.55
N GLN A 144 4.85 10.30 5.06
CA GLN A 144 3.61 9.87 5.72
C GLN A 144 3.34 8.40 5.41
N VAL A 145 3.99 7.51 6.15
CA VAL A 145 3.92 6.05 5.96
C VAL A 145 3.64 5.37 7.28
N ALA A 146 2.75 4.39 7.27
CA ALA A 146 2.53 3.42 8.33
C ALA A 146 2.46 2.01 7.74
N ILE A 147 3.18 1.09 8.38
CA ILE A 147 3.23 -0.31 7.98
C ILE A 147 2.90 -1.15 9.21
N TYR A 148 1.97 -2.08 9.05
CA TYR A 148 1.52 -3.01 10.10
C TYR A 148 1.43 -4.42 9.52
N VAL A 149 1.31 -5.42 10.37
CA VAL A 149 1.00 -6.79 9.92
C VAL A 149 -0.47 -6.89 9.54
N HIS A 150 -1.36 -6.29 10.38
CA HIS A 150 -2.82 -6.20 10.17
C HIS A 150 -3.23 -4.74 10.37
N LYS A 151 -3.24 -3.97 9.30
CA LYS A 151 -3.53 -2.52 9.36
C LYS A 151 -4.95 -2.22 9.84
N GLU A 152 -5.90 -3.13 9.58
CA GLU A 152 -7.27 -2.99 10.04
C GLU A 152 -7.40 -3.00 11.57
N GLU A 153 -6.50 -3.68 12.28
CA GLU A 153 -6.50 -3.74 13.74
C GLU A 153 -5.86 -2.51 14.39
N ARG A 154 -5.22 -1.64 13.58
CA ARG A 154 -4.47 -0.47 14.04
C ARG A 154 -5.15 0.86 13.69
N LEU A 155 -6.40 0.82 13.31
CA LEU A 155 -7.11 1.99 12.81
C LEU A 155 -7.17 3.15 13.81
N ASP A 156 -7.38 2.86 15.10
CA ASP A 156 -7.39 3.88 16.15
C ASP A 156 -6.02 4.56 16.31
N GLU A 157 -4.93 3.80 16.19
CA GLU A 157 -3.56 4.33 16.21
C GLU A 157 -3.31 5.22 14.99
N VAL A 158 -3.74 4.79 13.80
CA VAL A 158 -3.65 5.56 12.55
C VAL A 158 -4.42 6.87 12.69
N MET A 159 -5.65 6.83 13.19
CA MET A 159 -6.49 8.01 13.41
C MET A 159 -5.92 8.97 14.46
N ALA A 160 -5.26 8.45 15.49
CA ALA A 160 -4.57 9.26 16.50
C ALA A 160 -3.33 9.94 15.91
N ARG A 161 -2.58 9.26 15.04
CA ARG A 161 -1.39 9.80 14.37
C ARG A 161 -1.73 10.86 13.31
N TRP A 162 -2.83 10.67 12.59
CA TRP A 162 -3.31 11.59 11.56
C TRP A 162 -4.77 12.00 11.82
N PRO A 163 -5.01 12.88 12.80
CA PRO A 163 -6.38 13.29 13.12
C PRO A 163 -7.00 14.10 11.97
N ALA A 164 -8.19 13.71 11.55
CA ALA A 164 -8.91 14.31 10.45
C ALA A 164 -10.43 14.33 10.72
N PRO A 165 -11.21 15.20 10.11
CA PRO A 165 -12.67 15.15 10.19
C PRO A 165 -13.26 13.87 9.57
N PHE A 166 -12.64 13.37 8.50
CA PHE A 166 -12.95 12.08 7.87
C PHE A 166 -11.74 11.57 7.07
N TYR A 167 -11.82 10.32 6.68
CA TYR A 167 -10.78 9.59 5.94
C TYR A 167 -11.33 9.07 4.63
N VAL A 168 -10.48 9.03 3.61
CA VAL A 168 -10.74 8.32 2.36
C VAL A 168 -9.77 7.16 2.29
N ALA A 169 -10.26 5.95 2.43
CA ALA A 169 -9.45 4.73 2.35
C ALA A 169 -9.52 4.15 0.94
N VAL A 170 -8.36 3.87 0.33
CA VAL A 170 -8.22 3.31 -1.01
C VAL A 170 -7.42 2.02 -0.93
N ASP A 171 -7.99 0.91 -1.37
CA ASP A 171 -7.39 -0.43 -1.26
C ASP A 171 -7.90 -1.34 -2.38
N ASP A 172 -7.11 -2.32 -2.80
CA ASP A 172 -7.54 -3.41 -3.70
C ASP A 172 -8.26 -4.53 -2.95
N LYS A 173 -8.05 -4.63 -1.61
CA LYS A 173 -8.70 -5.60 -0.74
C LYS A 173 -10.00 -5.06 -0.17
N GLY A 174 -11.11 -5.37 -0.81
CA GLY A 174 -12.43 -4.92 -0.38
C GLY A 174 -12.75 -5.26 1.09
N ARG A 175 -12.27 -6.39 1.63
CA ARG A 175 -12.46 -6.79 3.04
C ARG A 175 -11.88 -5.75 4.03
N ILE A 176 -10.74 -5.14 3.71
CA ILE A 176 -10.11 -4.08 4.53
C ILE A 176 -11.00 -2.84 4.56
N LEU A 177 -11.50 -2.44 3.40
CA LEU A 177 -12.41 -1.30 3.27
C LEU A 177 -13.72 -1.53 4.06
N ALA A 178 -14.28 -2.74 3.96
CA ALA A 178 -15.47 -3.12 4.72
C ALA A 178 -15.21 -3.05 6.23
N ALA A 179 -14.06 -3.55 6.71
CA ALA A 179 -13.66 -3.47 8.12
C ALA A 179 -13.57 -2.01 8.61
N PHE A 180 -12.92 -1.13 7.84
CA PHE A 180 -12.82 0.30 8.18
C PHE A 180 -14.19 0.97 8.28
N LYS A 181 -15.07 0.70 7.31
CA LYS A 181 -16.43 1.25 7.29
C LYS A 181 -17.29 0.71 8.43
N GLN A 182 -17.14 -0.57 8.82
CA GLN A 182 -17.84 -1.16 9.96
C GLN A 182 -17.43 -0.52 11.29
N MET A 183 -16.11 -0.31 11.50
CA MET A 183 -15.60 0.28 12.73
C MET A 183 -16.01 1.74 12.89
N HIS A 184 -15.98 2.52 11.81
CA HIS A 184 -16.25 3.96 11.85
C HIS A 184 -17.11 4.42 10.65
N PRO A 185 -18.40 4.04 10.57
CA PRO A 185 -19.23 4.23 9.38
C PRO A 185 -19.38 5.69 8.94
N ASN A 186 -19.34 6.65 9.89
CA ASN A 186 -19.49 8.08 9.62
C ASN A 186 -18.14 8.81 9.47
N ARG A 187 -17.02 8.08 9.48
CA ARG A 187 -15.67 8.68 9.41
C ARG A 187 -14.91 8.23 8.17
N PHE A 188 -15.33 7.16 7.49
CA PHE A 188 -14.65 6.60 6.34
C PHE A 188 -15.48 6.67 5.08
N VAL A 189 -14.85 7.16 4.02
CA VAL A 189 -15.25 6.93 2.63
C VAL A 189 -14.32 5.87 2.07
N THR A 190 -14.87 4.82 1.51
CA THR A 190 -14.14 3.66 1.02
C THR A 190 -14.11 3.63 -0.49
N VAL A 191 -12.92 3.50 -1.06
CA VAL A 191 -12.68 3.45 -2.50
C VAL A 191 -12.02 2.12 -2.84
N HIS A 192 -12.74 1.24 -3.52
CA HIS A 192 -12.22 -0.05 -3.98
C HIS A 192 -11.55 0.12 -5.34
N LEU A 193 -10.27 -0.15 -5.41
CA LEU A 193 -9.51 -0.15 -6.66
C LEU A 193 -9.49 -1.56 -7.25
N LEU A 194 -10.04 -1.73 -8.45
CA LEU A 194 -10.10 -3.02 -9.15
C LEU A 194 -8.76 -3.33 -9.86
N LYS A 195 -7.71 -3.56 -9.06
CA LYS A 195 -6.37 -3.98 -9.51
C LYS A 195 -5.86 -5.14 -8.68
N GLY A 196 -4.94 -5.93 -9.29
CA GLY A 196 -4.39 -7.11 -8.63
C GLY A 196 -5.39 -8.26 -8.47
N HIS A 197 -4.89 -9.37 -7.95
CA HIS A 197 -5.68 -10.59 -7.82
C HIS A 197 -6.75 -10.51 -6.71
N TYR A 198 -6.53 -9.73 -5.64
CA TYR A 198 -7.50 -9.60 -4.54
C TYR A 198 -8.73 -8.78 -4.89
N ALA A 199 -8.65 -7.90 -5.89
CA ALA A 199 -9.79 -7.06 -6.29
C ALA A 199 -10.99 -7.86 -6.82
N HIS A 200 -10.78 -9.13 -7.18
CA HIS A 200 -11.77 -10.00 -7.82
C HIS A 200 -12.10 -11.26 -7.01
N ASP A 201 -11.81 -11.29 -5.71
CA ASP A 201 -12.04 -12.46 -4.84
C ASP A 201 -13.51 -12.89 -4.68
N GLY A 202 -14.43 -12.18 -5.36
CA GLY A 202 -15.82 -12.64 -5.63
C GLY A 202 -16.75 -12.70 -4.42
N GLU A 203 -16.28 -12.47 -3.19
CA GLU A 203 -17.14 -12.43 -2.00
C GLU A 203 -17.90 -11.10 -1.91
N PRO A 204 -19.20 -11.15 -1.57
CA PRO A 204 -19.98 -9.95 -1.34
C PRO A 204 -19.39 -9.13 -0.18
N LEU A 205 -18.98 -7.90 -0.45
CA LEU A 205 -18.46 -7.00 0.57
C LEU A 205 -19.62 -6.41 1.39
N ASN A 206 -19.49 -6.46 2.70
CA ASN A 206 -20.48 -5.91 3.62
C ASN A 206 -19.82 -5.08 4.72
N PRO A 207 -20.00 -3.72 4.74
CA PRO A 207 -20.71 -2.95 3.70
C PRO A 207 -19.98 -2.95 2.37
N PRO A 208 -20.67 -2.68 1.25
CA PRO A 208 -20.02 -2.46 -0.04
C PRO A 208 -19.17 -1.17 -0.01
N PRO A 209 -18.17 -1.04 -0.87
CA PRO A 209 -17.40 0.18 -0.99
C PRO A 209 -18.27 1.35 -1.47
N ASP A 210 -17.98 2.55 -1.00
CA ASP A 210 -18.71 3.75 -1.43
C ASP A 210 -18.43 4.12 -2.89
N ILE A 211 -17.20 3.86 -3.34
CA ILE A 211 -16.71 4.18 -4.69
C ILE A 211 -15.91 2.97 -5.19
N THR A 212 -16.03 2.70 -6.48
CA THR A 212 -15.21 1.70 -7.19
C THR A 212 -14.51 2.38 -8.37
N ILE A 213 -13.22 2.14 -8.51
CA ILE A 213 -12.38 2.70 -9.58
C ILE A 213 -11.53 1.61 -10.24
N ASN A 214 -11.14 1.81 -11.50
CA ASN A 214 -10.28 0.89 -12.26
C ASN A 214 -8.82 1.36 -12.35
N SER A 215 -8.56 2.62 -12.03
CA SER A 215 -7.21 3.18 -11.96
C SER A 215 -7.11 4.20 -10.84
N ILE A 216 -5.94 4.27 -10.21
CA ILE A 216 -5.67 5.25 -9.16
C ILE A 216 -5.85 6.70 -9.65
N GLY A 217 -5.62 6.94 -10.95
CA GLY A 217 -5.80 8.24 -11.60
C GLY A 217 -7.23 8.76 -11.55
N GLU A 218 -8.23 7.88 -11.41
CA GLU A 218 -9.62 8.30 -11.32
C GLU A 218 -9.94 9.12 -10.07
N LEU A 219 -9.12 9.01 -9.01
CA LEU A 219 -9.25 9.85 -7.82
C LEU A 219 -9.14 11.34 -8.13
N GLN A 220 -8.44 11.73 -9.19
CA GLN A 220 -8.30 13.12 -9.60
C GLN A 220 -9.61 13.77 -10.07
N ARG A 221 -10.67 12.96 -10.27
CA ARG A 221 -12.01 13.45 -10.63
C ARG A 221 -12.85 13.88 -9.43
N TYR A 222 -12.41 13.58 -8.19
CA TYR A 222 -13.17 13.81 -6.97
C TYR A 222 -12.57 14.97 -6.18
N GLY A 223 -13.36 15.97 -5.87
CA GLY A 223 -13.04 16.99 -4.88
C GLY A 223 -13.43 16.56 -3.47
N ILE A 224 -13.06 17.35 -2.44
CA ILE A 224 -13.41 17.06 -1.04
C ILE A 224 -14.92 16.89 -0.85
N GLU A 225 -15.72 17.76 -1.48
CA GLU A 225 -17.18 17.74 -1.33
C GLU A 225 -17.82 16.50 -1.99
N ASP A 226 -17.18 15.95 -3.01
CA ASP A 226 -17.66 14.71 -3.63
C ASP A 226 -17.48 13.53 -2.66
N PHE A 227 -16.34 13.44 -1.96
CA PHE A 227 -16.14 12.43 -0.92
C PHE A 227 -17.10 12.62 0.27
N ARG A 228 -17.33 13.85 0.71
CA ARG A 228 -18.24 14.12 1.85
C ARG A 228 -19.66 13.61 1.65
N ARG A 229 -20.16 13.56 0.42
CA ARG A 229 -21.52 13.06 0.12
C ARG A 229 -21.72 11.60 0.55
N TYR A 230 -20.66 10.81 0.64
CA TYR A 230 -20.71 9.41 1.07
C TYR A 230 -20.69 9.23 2.60
N LEU A 231 -20.42 10.28 3.36
CA LEU A 231 -20.50 10.26 4.83
C LEU A 231 -21.94 10.50 5.34
N ALA A 232 -22.77 11.12 4.56
CA ALA A 232 -24.12 11.57 4.94
C ALA A 232 -25.20 10.50 4.65
N GLN A 233 -24.81 9.32 4.18
CA GLN A 233 -25.69 8.18 3.96
C GLN A 233 -25.50 7.16 5.09
#